data_b07f2fdabe1dcd06a25c064c05b750ff
#
_entry.id   b07f2fdabe1dcd06a25c064c05b750ff
#
_cell.length_a   1.000
_cell.length_b   1.000
_cell.length_c   1.000
_cell.angle_alpha   90.00
_cell.angle_beta   90.00
_cell.angle_gamma   90.00
#
_symmetry.space_group_name_H-M   'P 1'
#
loop_
_entity.id
_entity.type
_entity.pdbx_description
1 polymer ?
#
loop_
_entity_poly.entity_id
_entity_poly.type
_entity_poly.pdbx_seq_one_letter_code
_entity_poly.pdbx_strand_id
1 'polypeptide(L)'
;MIRSLTKLTNRKFYNKWLYKVTIDINGGNLMRSNDMAYIAAVCLTSERKDRVWGWNSRSYEDRTDLHKLSTYLASKDKDSWSKRVERNFVDFYTNDEILFDELSDLLPHRIKHRFAPENQTQDILNDSVANLAVKKYPHDRYQHKVYLLPHKMKNDKEDKRKYIDWLKKQMPKVTCTPAIEKWFISTDWNWDRRYILVEDESMLLMMKLRNSEVVGRVYNYVLYDK
;
A
#
# COMPACT_ATOMS: atom_id res chain seq x y z
N MET A 1 -9.14 8.32 26.95
CA MET A 1 -9.38 7.70 25.64
C MET A 1 -8.20 8.05 24.73
N ILE A 2 -7.27 7.13 24.53
CA ILE A 2 -6.09 7.36 23.68
C ILE A 2 -6.58 7.14 22.24
N ARG A 3 -6.96 8.22 21.55
CA ARG A 3 -7.11 8.17 20.09
C ARG A 3 -5.73 7.82 19.52
N SER A 4 -5.60 6.67 18.89
CA SER A 4 -4.37 6.37 18.16
C SER A 4 -4.15 7.52 17.17
N LEU A 5 -3.00 8.20 17.26
CA LEU A 5 -2.67 9.30 16.38
C LEU A 5 -2.80 8.84 14.93
N THR A 6 -3.62 9.55 14.16
CA THR A 6 -3.72 9.32 12.71
C THR A 6 -2.40 9.71 12.07
N LYS A 7 -1.79 8.77 11.35
CA LYS A 7 -0.57 9.00 10.58
C LYS A 7 -0.95 9.55 9.22
N LEU A 8 -0.29 10.60 8.79
CA LEU A 8 -0.51 11.18 7.48
C LEU A 8 0.12 10.33 6.39
N THR A 9 -0.56 10.20 5.25
CA THR A 9 -0.05 9.52 4.06
C THR A 9 -0.07 10.45 2.85
N ASN A 10 0.94 10.32 2.02
CA ASN A 10 1.09 11.09 0.78
C ASN A 10 0.85 10.26 -0.48
N ARG A 11 0.26 9.08 -0.34
CA ARG A 11 -0.05 8.18 -1.47
C ARG A 11 -1.24 7.29 -1.15
N LYS A 12 -1.92 6.80 -2.20
CA LYS A 12 -2.96 5.78 -2.06
C LYS A 12 -2.40 4.41 -1.69
N PHE A 13 -3.10 3.69 -0.82
CA PHE A 13 -2.86 2.27 -0.56
C PHE A 13 -3.32 1.44 -1.77
N TYR A 14 -2.48 0.54 -2.23
CA TYR A 14 -2.73 -0.29 -3.43
C TYR A 14 -3.12 0.53 -4.67
N ASN A 15 -2.74 1.81 -4.74
CA ASN A 15 -3.11 2.80 -5.77
C ASN A 15 -4.63 3.03 -5.90
N LYS A 16 -5.40 2.65 -4.90
CA LYS A 16 -6.87 2.77 -4.92
C LYS A 16 -7.40 3.54 -3.72
N TRP A 17 -6.90 3.25 -2.52
CA TRP A 17 -7.54 3.64 -1.27
C TRP A 17 -6.81 4.79 -0.57
N LEU A 18 -7.56 5.77 -0.09
CA LEU A 18 -7.03 6.96 0.63
C LEU A 18 -6.77 6.66 2.10
N TYR A 19 -7.65 5.90 2.73
CA TYR A 19 -7.67 5.66 4.16
C TYR A 19 -7.33 4.22 4.49
N LYS A 20 -6.69 4.03 5.64
CA LYS A 20 -6.39 2.70 6.18
C LYS A 20 -6.59 2.69 7.69
N VAL A 21 -7.30 1.68 8.21
CA VAL A 21 -7.39 1.34 9.63
C VAL A 21 -6.82 -0.04 9.84
N THR A 22 -5.91 -0.20 10.81
CA THR A 22 -5.39 -1.50 11.23
C THR A 22 -5.99 -1.86 12.59
N ILE A 23 -6.72 -2.97 12.64
CA ILE A 23 -7.34 -3.52 13.84
C ILE A 23 -6.52 -4.73 14.29
N ASP A 24 -6.17 -4.79 15.58
CA ASP A 24 -5.50 -5.94 16.21
C ASP A 24 -6.54 -6.75 16.98
N ILE A 25 -6.92 -7.90 16.44
CA ILE A 25 -7.96 -8.73 17.02
C ILE A 25 -7.61 -10.21 16.89
N ASN A 26 -7.62 -10.93 18.02
CA ASN A 26 -7.41 -12.36 18.00
C ASN A 26 -8.51 -13.03 17.16
N GLY A 27 -8.09 -13.86 16.23
CA GLY A 27 -9.03 -14.47 15.30
C GLY A 27 -9.32 -13.67 14.05
N GLY A 28 -8.58 -12.59 13.82
CA GLY A 28 -8.59 -11.85 12.55
C GLY A 28 -8.48 -12.74 11.31
N ASN A 29 -7.91 -13.95 11.42
CA ASN A 29 -7.86 -14.93 10.34
C ASN A 29 -9.24 -15.29 9.76
N LEU A 30 -10.32 -15.24 10.54
CA LEU A 30 -11.69 -15.44 10.04
C LEU A 30 -12.07 -14.38 9.02
N MET A 31 -11.55 -13.18 9.19
CA MET A 31 -11.77 -12.07 8.27
C MET A 31 -11.16 -12.31 6.87
N ARG A 32 -10.47 -13.45 6.64
CA ARG A 32 -10.07 -13.86 5.27
C ARG A 32 -11.27 -14.27 4.42
N SER A 33 -12.35 -14.75 5.04
CA SER A 33 -13.62 -14.94 4.35
C SER A 33 -14.15 -13.59 3.85
N ASN A 34 -14.78 -13.59 2.69
CA ASN A 34 -15.50 -12.42 2.17
C ASN A 34 -16.97 -12.39 2.60
N ASP A 35 -17.43 -13.44 3.27
CA ASP A 35 -18.77 -13.53 3.82
C ASP A 35 -18.80 -13.01 5.26
N MET A 36 -19.12 -11.74 5.42
CA MET A 36 -19.18 -11.09 6.71
C MET A 36 -20.37 -11.59 7.55
N ALA A 37 -21.48 -11.93 6.92
CA ALA A 37 -22.65 -12.48 7.61
C ALA A 37 -22.35 -13.87 8.19
N TYR A 38 -21.63 -14.71 7.45
CA TYR A 38 -21.14 -16.00 7.95
C TYR A 38 -20.22 -15.81 9.17
N ILE A 39 -19.27 -14.87 9.12
CA ILE A 39 -18.37 -14.60 10.25
C ILE A 39 -19.17 -14.17 11.48
N ALA A 40 -20.14 -13.27 11.32
CA ALA A 40 -21.00 -12.82 12.40
C ALA A 40 -21.77 -14.00 13.04
N ALA A 41 -22.35 -14.87 12.24
CA ALA A 41 -23.07 -16.06 12.70
C ALA A 41 -22.15 -17.03 13.44
N VAL A 42 -20.93 -17.28 12.94
CA VAL A 42 -19.94 -18.14 13.59
C VAL A 42 -19.52 -17.58 14.95
N CYS A 43 -19.40 -16.27 15.09
CA CYS A 43 -19.04 -15.63 16.37
C CYS A 43 -20.14 -15.80 17.44
N LEU A 44 -21.42 -15.92 17.06
CA LEU A 44 -22.54 -16.14 17.99
C LEU A 44 -22.70 -17.59 18.40
N THR A 45 -22.46 -18.55 17.48
CA THR A 45 -22.76 -20.00 17.71
C THR A 45 -21.68 -20.75 18.50
N SER A 46 -20.86 -20.08 19.25
CA SER A 46 -19.60 -20.54 19.83
C SER A 46 -19.67 -21.54 20.99
N GLU A 47 -20.77 -22.23 21.23
CA GLU A 47 -20.78 -23.44 22.03
C GLU A 47 -20.17 -24.66 21.33
N ARG A 48 -19.99 -24.60 20.00
CA ARG A 48 -19.29 -25.64 19.26
C ARG A 48 -17.78 -25.50 19.48
N LYS A 49 -17.28 -26.34 20.37
CA LYS A 49 -15.85 -26.60 20.65
C LYS A 49 -15.09 -27.11 19.40
N ASP A 50 -15.64 -27.02 18.22
CA ASP A 50 -15.25 -27.80 17.07
C ASP A 50 -14.47 -27.00 16.06
N ARG A 51 -13.17 -27.32 16.02
CA ARG A 51 -12.37 -27.56 14.80
C ARG A 51 -12.21 -26.45 13.78
N VAL A 52 -12.58 -25.24 14.03
CA VAL A 52 -12.23 -24.14 13.15
C VAL A 52 -10.94 -23.50 13.62
N TRP A 53 -9.82 -23.99 13.09
CA TRP A 53 -8.50 -23.34 13.09
C TRP A 53 -8.14 -22.48 14.33
N GLY A 54 -7.83 -23.11 15.46
CA GLY A 54 -7.24 -22.41 16.60
C GLY A 54 -8.18 -21.57 17.47
N TRP A 55 -9.49 -21.84 17.46
CA TRP A 55 -10.51 -21.16 18.28
C TRP A 55 -10.37 -21.33 19.78
N ASN A 56 -9.66 -22.36 20.24
CA ASN A 56 -9.64 -22.76 21.67
C ASN A 56 -8.95 -21.74 22.60
N SER A 57 -8.32 -20.68 22.03
CA SER A 57 -7.61 -19.67 22.81
C SER A 57 -8.22 -18.27 22.76
N ARG A 58 -9.42 -18.11 22.17
CA ARG A 58 -10.02 -16.78 22.02
C ARG A 58 -10.88 -16.42 23.21
N SER A 59 -10.68 -15.19 23.70
CA SER A 59 -11.52 -14.64 24.76
C SER A 59 -12.95 -14.40 24.25
N TYR A 60 -13.90 -14.31 25.19
CA TYR A 60 -15.26 -13.86 24.88
C TYR A 60 -15.27 -12.47 24.24
N GLU A 61 -14.40 -11.59 24.69
CA GLU A 61 -14.24 -10.24 24.17
C GLU A 61 -13.83 -10.23 22.69
N ASP A 62 -12.85 -11.06 22.29
CA ASP A 62 -12.43 -11.17 20.89
C ASP A 62 -13.56 -11.59 19.96
N ARG A 63 -14.42 -12.52 20.43
CA ARG A 63 -15.57 -12.98 19.66
C ARG A 63 -16.65 -11.91 19.53
N THR A 64 -16.91 -11.18 20.60
CA THR A 64 -17.85 -10.06 20.61
C THR A 64 -17.40 -8.96 19.65
N ASP A 65 -16.12 -8.63 19.66
CA ASP A 65 -15.53 -7.63 18.79
C ASP A 65 -15.57 -8.06 17.32
N LEU A 66 -15.23 -9.34 17.01
CA LEU A 66 -15.35 -9.89 15.66
C LEU A 66 -16.80 -9.90 15.18
N HIS A 67 -17.76 -10.24 16.06
CA HIS A 67 -19.18 -10.19 15.74
C HIS A 67 -19.62 -8.76 15.38
N LYS A 68 -19.29 -7.77 16.22
CA LYS A 68 -19.62 -6.37 15.98
C LYS A 68 -19.05 -5.90 14.63
N LEU A 69 -17.76 -6.20 14.40
CA LEU A 69 -17.04 -5.80 13.19
C LEU A 69 -17.66 -6.43 11.93
N SER A 70 -17.92 -7.73 11.95
CA SER A 70 -18.48 -8.45 10.81
C SER A 70 -19.93 -8.06 10.52
N THR A 71 -20.75 -7.85 11.55
CA THR A 71 -22.14 -7.35 11.40
C THR A 71 -22.13 -5.96 10.78
N TYR A 72 -21.28 -5.07 11.26
CA TYR A 72 -21.14 -3.73 10.73
C TYR A 72 -20.73 -3.78 9.24
N LEU A 73 -19.70 -4.55 8.91
CA LEU A 73 -19.22 -4.67 7.53
C LEU A 73 -20.21 -5.35 6.58
N ALA A 74 -21.04 -6.27 7.09
CA ALA A 74 -22.10 -6.91 6.31
C ALA A 74 -23.17 -5.90 5.85
N SER A 75 -23.35 -4.80 6.57
CA SER A 75 -24.30 -3.72 6.25
C SER A 75 -23.75 -2.69 5.26
N LYS A 76 -22.43 -2.73 4.95
CA LYS A 76 -21.79 -1.76 4.06
C LYS A 76 -21.66 -2.32 2.64
N ASP A 77 -21.64 -1.41 1.66
CA ASP A 77 -21.37 -1.77 0.28
C ASP A 77 -19.97 -2.42 0.16
N LYS A 78 -19.93 -3.59 -0.47
CA LYS A 78 -18.70 -4.39 -0.63
C LYS A 78 -17.63 -3.69 -1.47
N ASP A 79 -18.03 -2.79 -2.35
CA ASP A 79 -17.11 -2.04 -3.22
C ASP A 79 -16.54 -0.79 -2.55
N SER A 80 -17.13 -0.34 -1.43
CA SER A 80 -16.67 0.83 -0.68
C SER A 80 -15.44 0.59 0.18
N TRP A 81 -15.05 -0.66 0.38
CA TRP A 81 -13.92 -1.04 1.21
C TRP A 81 -13.18 -2.28 0.72
N SER A 82 -12.00 -2.50 1.27
CA SER A 82 -11.20 -3.71 1.06
C SER A 82 -10.46 -4.07 2.35
N LYS A 83 -9.92 -5.28 2.41
CA LYS A 83 -9.17 -5.74 3.57
C LYS A 83 -7.94 -6.54 3.20
N ARG A 84 -6.98 -6.57 4.11
CA ARG A 84 -5.84 -7.48 4.12
C ARG A 84 -5.69 -8.06 5.52
N VAL A 85 -5.52 -9.36 5.62
CA VAL A 85 -5.40 -10.06 6.89
C VAL A 85 -4.00 -10.63 7.04
N GLU A 86 -3.32 -10.23 8.10
CA GLU A 86 -2.01 -10.75 8.50
C GLU A 86 -2.04 -11.18 9.97
N ARG A 87 -2.16 -12.48 10.21
CA ARG A 87 -2.29 -13.04 11.57
C ARG A 87 -3.50 -12.42 12.31
N ASN A 88 -3.23 -11.68 13.40
CA ASN A 88 -4.26 -10.97 14.19
C ASN A 88 -4.55 -9.57 13.66
N PHE A 89 -3.75 -9.07 12.71
CA PHE A 89 -3.96 -7.74 12.15
C PHE A 89 -4.88 -7.81 10.93
N VAL A 90 -5.91 -6.98 10.96
CA VAL A 90 -6.79 -6.74 9.82
C VAL A 90 -6.65 -5.29 9.41
N ASP A 91 -6.10 -5.09 8.23
CA ASP A 91 -6.04 -3.79 7.58
C ASP A 91 -7.30 -3.58 6.76
N PHE A 92 -8.04 -2.51 7.02
CA PHE A 92 -9.19 -2.06 6.22
C PHE A 92 -8.80 -0.85 5.41
N TYR A 93 -9.25 -0.80 4.17
CA TYR A 93 -8.96 0.26 3.21
C TYR A 93 -10.27 0.80 2.66
N THR A 94 -10.41 2.13 2.57
CA THR A 94 -11.58 2.80 2.01
C THR A 94 -11.21 4.15 1.40
N ASN A 95 -12.09 4.69 0.55
CA ASN A 95 -12.03 6.08 0.09
C ASN A 95 -13.08 6.94 0.81
N ASP A 96 -13.94 6.33 1.62
CA ASP A 96 -14.98 6.99 2.38
C ASP A 96 -14.45 7.34 3.78
N GLU A 97 -14.37 8.63 4.08
CA GLU A 97 -13.92 9.17 5.36
C GLU A 97 -14.87 8.82 6.49
N ILE A 98 -16.19 8.79 6.22
CA ILE A 98 -17.20 8.43 7.22
C ILE A 98 -16.99 6.98 7.63
N LEU A 99 -16.84 6.08 6.67
CA LEU A 99 -16.56 4.66 6.93
C LEU A 99 -15.24 4.47 7.70
N PHE A 100 -14.21 5.25 7.39
CA PHE A 100 -12.93 5.24 8.11
C PHE A 100 -13.10 5.61 9.58
N ASP A 101 -13.87 6.65 9.88
CA ASP A 101 -14.12 7.09 11.25
C ASP A 101 -15.04 6.11 11.99
N GLU A 102 -16.12 5.64 11.38
CA GLU A 102 -17.02 4.63 11.96
C GLU A 102 -16.28 3.34 12.32
N LEU A 103 -15.39 2.83 11.45
CA LEU A 103 -14.54 1.67 11.76
C LEU A 103 -13.61 1.92 12.94
N SER A 104 -13.12 3.15 13.05
CA SER A 104 -12.24 3.54 14.15
C SER A 104 -12.98 3.64 15.48
N ASP A 105 -14.21 4.10 15.46
CA ASP A 105 -15.05 4.30 16.65
C ASP A 105 -15.75 3.00 17.08
N LEU A 106 -15.92 2.04 16.18
CA LEU A 106 -16.55 0.75 16.46
C LEU A 106 -15.78 -0.06 17.48
N LEU A 107 -14.45 -0.11 17.36
CA LEU A 107 -13.53 -0.87 18.22
C LEU A 107 -12.30 -0.05 18.61
N PRO A 108 -12.45 1.07 19.34
CA PRO A 108 -11.36 2.02 19.58
C PRO A 108 -10.20 1.39 20.37
N HIS A 109 -10.46 0.40 21.20
CA HIS A 109 -9.46 -0.33 22.00
C HIS A 109 -8.64 -1.33 21.16
N ARG A 110 -9.09 -1.67 19.96
CA ARG A 110 -8.41 -2.58 19.01
C ARG A 110 -7.62 -1.84 17.92
N ILE A 111 -7.75 -0.53 17.82
CA ILE A 111 -7.07 0.24 16.79
C ILE A 111 -5.56 0.28 17.05
N LYS A 112 -4.80 -0.27 16.10
CA LYS A 112 -3.33 -0.25 16.12
C LYS A 112 -2.79 0.96 15.38
N HIS A 113 -3.32 1.21 14.18
CA HIS A 113 -2.89 2.31 13.33
C HIS A 113 -4.06 2.87 12.55
N ARG A 114 -4.03 4.19 12.36
CA ARG A 114 -4.90 4.93 11.45
C ARG A 114 -4.02 5.70 10.47
N PHE A 115 -4.40 5.69 9.19
CA PHE A 115 -3.72 6.45 8.15
C PHE A 115 -4.75 7.18 7.31
N ALA A 116 -4.54 8.47 7.12
CA ALA A 116 -5.37 9.34 6.29
C ALA A 116 -4.46 10.26 5.45
N PRO A 117 -4.90 10.73 4.29
CA PRO A 117 -4.21 11.80 3.60
C PRO A 117 -4.30 13.10 4.41
N GLU A 118 -3.35 14.00 4.22
CA GLU A 118 -3.50 15.38 4.65
C GLU A 118 -4.58 16.04 3.78
N ASN A 119 -5.48 16.85 4.37
CA ASN A 119 -6.63 17.41 3.65
C ASN A 119 -6.24 18.09 2.32
N GLN A 120 -5.14 18.82 2.31
CA GLN A 120 -4.61 19.51 1.13
C GLN A 120 -4.10 18.55 0.03
N THR A 121 -3.93 17.26 0.34
CA THR A 121 -3.38 16.28 -0.60
C THR A 121 -4.44 15.38 -1.22
N GLN A 122 -5.67 15.43 -0.75
CA GLN A 122 -6.75 14.55 -1.25
C GLN A 122 -7.02 14.76 -2.74
N ASP A 123 -7.09 16.00 -3.19
CA ASP A 123 -7.35 16.32 -4.60
C ASP A 123 -6.23 15.81 -5.50
N ILE A 124 -4.97 16.02 -5.10
CA ILE A 124 -3.80 15.50 -5.82
C ILE A 124 -3.85 13.99 -5.94
N LEU A 125 -4.18 13.31 -4.84
CA LEU A 125 -4.26 11.85 -4.83
C LEU A 125 -5.47 11.34 -5.62
N ASN A 126 -6.55 12.10 -5.69
CA ASN A 126 -7.74 11.74 -6.46
C ASN A 126 -7.57 11.95 -7.96
N ASP A 127 -6.78 12.97 -8.36
CA ASP A 127 -6.51 13.28 -9.76
C ASP A 127 -5.81 12.11 -10.47
N SER A 128 -4.80 11.48 -9.84
CA SER A 128 -4.13 10.32 -10.43
C SER A 128 -3.63 9.33 -9.38
N VAL A 129 -3.77 8.04 -9.67
CA VAL A 129 -3.19 6.94 -8.86
C VAL A 129 -1.66 6.94 -8.89
N ALA A 130 -1.07 7.63 -9.84
CA ALA A 130 0.38 7.77 -9.97
C ALA A 130 0.94 8.96 -9.18
N ASN A 131 0.09 9.81 -8.58
CA ASN A 131 0.55 10.98 -7.86
C ASN A 131 1.01 10.63 -6.44
N LEU A 132 2.10 11.29 -6.05
CA LEU A 132 2.65 11.32 -4.69
C LEU A 132 2.67 12.79 -4.26
N ALA A 133 1.84 13.15 -3.29
CA ALA A 133 1.80 14.50 -2.76
C ALA A 133 3.04 14.77 -1.89
N VAL A 134 3.79 15.82 -2.18
CA VAL A 134 5.01 16.18 -1.45
C VAL A 134 5.11 17.68 -1.24
N LYS A 135 5.71 18.10 -0.11
CA LYS A 135 5.99 19.53 0.18
C LYS A 135 7.22 20.06 -0.59
N LYS A 136 8.06 19.15 -1.06
CA LYS A 136 9.32 19.45 -1.73
C LYS A 136 9.71 18.26 -2.61
N TYR A 137 10.23 18.53 -3.79
CA TYR A 137 10.76 17.47 -4.63
C TYR A 137 11.95 16.76 -3.96
N PRO A 138 12.11 15.45 -4.13
CA PRO A 138 13.31 14.76 -3.68
C PRO A 138 14.57 15.43 -4.27
N HIS A 139 15.53 15.77 -3.41
CA HIS A 139 16.73 16.51 -3.75
C HIS A 139 16.47 17.83 -4.51
N ASP A 140 15.32 18.47 -4.27
CA ASP A 140 14.88 19.74 -4.88
C ASP A 140 14.70 19.74 -6.40
N ARG A 141 14.71 18.58 -7.05
CA ARG A 141 14.73 18.52 -8.50
C ARG A 141 13.94 17.38 -9.13
N TYR A 142 13.82 16.21 -8.50
CA TYR A 142 13.25 15.05 -9.16
C TYR A 142 11.74 15.05 -9.10
N GLN A 143 11.11 15.00 -10.28
CA GLN A 143 9.65 15.02 -10.43
C GLN A 143 9.05 13.63 -10.52
N HIS A 144 9.86 12.60 -10.83
CA HIS A 144 9.35 11.24 -11.01
C HIS A 144 10.12 10.21 -10.20
N LYS A 145 9.39 9.21 -9.73
CA LYS A 145 9.90 7.98 -9.12
C LYS A 145 9.60 6.82 -10.06
N VAL A 146 10.63 6.21 -10.62
CA VAL A 146 10.51 5.18 -11.65
C VAL A 146 11.01 3.84 -11.13
N TYR A 147 10.13 2.85 -11.05
CA TYR A 147 10.54 1.48 -10.75
C TYR A 147 11.12 0.82 -12.00
N LEU A 148 12.24 0.12 -11.82
CA LEU A 148 12.90 -0.59 -12.90
C LEU A 148 12.53 -2.07 -12.89
N LEU A 149 12.44 -2.66 -14.08
CA LEU A 149 12.09 -4.07 -14.31
C LEU A 149 13.21 -4.80 -15.08
N PRO A 150 14.37 -5.08 -14.44
CA PRO A 150 15.52 -5.66 -15.14
C PRO A 150 15.25 -7.06 -15.70
N HIS A 151 14.26 -7.78 -15.17
CA HIS A 151 13.84 -9.08 -15.67
C HIS A 151 13.13 -9.03 -17.03
N LYS A 152 12.69 -7.85 -17.46
CA LYS A 152 12.10 -7.61 -18.78
C LYS A 152 13.16 -7.45 -19.88
N MET A 153 14.40 -7.12 -19.52
CA MET A 153 15.51 -7.25 -20.45
C MET A 153 15.82 -8.73 -20.63
N LYS A 154 15.98 -9.17 -21.90
CA LYS A 154 16.48 -10.50 -22.20
C LYS A 154 17.68 -10.75 -21.30
N ASN A 155 17.87 -11.99 -20.81
CA ASN A 155 18.87 -12.34 -19.78
C ASN A 155 20.35 -12.05 -20.15
N ASP A 156 20.57 -11.08 -21.01
CA ASP A 156 21.86 -10.62 -21.43
C ASP A 156 22.42 -9.59 -20.43
N LYS A 157 23.44 -10.03 -19.69
CA LYS A 157 24.16 -9.16 -18.75
C LYS A 157 24.79 -7.97 -19.48
N GLU A 158 25.15 -8.13 -20.73
CA GLU A 158 25.76 -7.05 -21.51
C GLU A 158 24.76 -5.95 -21.83
N ASP A 159 23.55 -6.28 -22.25
CA ASP A 159 22.51 -5.27 -22.51
C ASP A 159 22.09 -4.55 -21.23
N LYS A 160 22.01 -5.26 -20.11
CA LYS A 160 21.78 -4.64 -18.79
C LYS A 160 22.90 -3.65 -18.43
N ARG A 161 24.17 -4.01 -18.68
CA ARG A 161 25.30 -3.10 -18.46
C ARG A 161 25.23 -1.88 -19.37
N LYS A 162 24.98 -2.06 -20.67
CA LYS A 162 24.83 -0.97 -21.63
C LYS A 162 23.72 0.02 -21.21
N TYR A 163 22.60 -0.51 -20.67
CA TYR A 163 21.50 0.33 -20.19
C TYR A 163 21.92 1.12 -18.95
N ILE A 164 22.53 0.50 -17.96
CA ILE A 164 23.02 1.15 -16.75
C ILE A 164 24.11 2.18 -17.06
N ASP A 165 25.04 1.87 -17.94
CA ASP A 165 26.09 2.82 -18.35
C ASP A 165 25.50 4.05 -19.06
N TRP A 166 24.46 3.83 -19.84
CA TRP A 166 23.71 4.94 -20.41
C TRP A 166 23.01 5.78 -19.33
N LEU A 167 22.33 5.16 -18.34
CA LEU A 167 21.71 5.88 -17.22
C LEU A 167 22.75 6.70 -16.43
N LYS A 168 23.93 6.14 -16.18
CA LYS A 168 25.01 6.84 -15.49
C LYS A 168 25.47 8.10 -16.24
N LYS A 169 25.49 8.04 -17.57
CA LYS A 169 25.81 9.22 -18.42
C LYS A 169 24.72 10.31 -18.33
N GLN A 170 23.51 9.97 -17.90
CA GLN A 170 22.43 10.94 -17.71
C GLN A 170 22.45 11.59 -16.31
N MET A 171 23.36 11.22 -15.43
CA MET A 171 23.48 11.92 -14.14
C MET A 171 23.89 13.38 -14.36
N PRO A 172 23.33 14.32 -13.59
CA PRO A 172 22.47 14.15 -12.42
C PRO A 172 20.97 14.14 -12.71
N LYS A 173 20.51 14.08 -13.98
CA LYS A 173 19.07 14.03 -14.31
C LYS A 173 18.35 12.77 -13.83
N VAL A 174 19.11 11.71 -13.55
CA VAL A 174 18.62 10.48 -12.92
C VAL A 174 19.50 10.10 -11.73
N THR A 175 18.94 9.38 -10.78
CA THR A 175 19.73 8.77 -9.71
C THR A 175 20.13 7.34 -10.10
N CYS A 176 21.43 7.07 -10.19
CA CYS A 176 21.94 5.71 -10.39
C CYS A 176 23.04 5.41 -9.39
N THR A 177 22.67 4.79 -8.26
CA THR A 177 23.63 4.43 -7.21
C THR A 177 24.31 3.09 -7.52
N PRO A 178 25.52 2.83 -6.96
CA PRO A 178 26.20 1.53 -7.12
C PRO A 178 25.32 0.34 -6.68
N ALA A 179 24.46 0.53 -5.69
CA ALA A 179 23.52 -0.48 -5.21
C ALA A 179 22.43 -0.80 -6.26
N ILE A 180 21.94 0.22 -6.98
CA ILE A 180 20.99 0.04 -8.09
C ILE A 180 21.67 -0.66 -9.26
N GLU A 181 22.88 -0.25 -9.61
CA GLU A 181 23.69 -0.88 -10.68
C GLU A 181 23.88 -2.37 -10.42
N LYS A 182 24.44 -2.73 -9.25
CA LYS A 182 24.66 -4.12 -8.85
C LYS A 182 23.37 -4.96 -8.93
N TRP A 183 22.26 -4.41 -8.39
CA TRP A 183 20.97 -5.08 -8.39
C TRP A 183 20.41 -5.25 -9.82
N PHE A 184 20.53 -4.24 -10.67
CA PHE A 184 20.01 -4.28 -12.04
C PHE A 184 20.72 -5.30 -12.92
N ILE A 185 22.03 -5.43 -12.78
CA ILE A 185 22.87 -6.37 -13.52
C ILE A 185 22.75 -7.81 -12.95
N SER A 186 22.38 -7.95 -11.67
CA SER A 186 22.21 -9.27 -11.03
C SER A 186 21.22 -10.13 -11.83
N THR A 187 21.58 -11.38 -12.00
CA THR A 187 20.70 -12.39 -12.63
C THR A 187 19.72 -13.01 -11.64
N ASP A 188 19.88 -12.70 -10.34
CA ASP A 188 19.06 -13.28 -9.30
C ASP A 188 17.65 -12.68 -9.35
N TRP A 189 16.65 -13.55 -9.23
CA TRP A 189 15.24 -13.17 -9.13
C TRP A 189 15.01 -12.50 -7.77
N ASN A 190 15.22 -11.17 -7.71
CA ASN A 190 14.97 -10.40 -6.51
C ASN A 190 13.54 -9.89 -6.52
N TRP A 191 12.78 -10.23 -5.49
CA TRP A 191 11.49 -9.62 -5.17
C TRP A 191 11.64 -8.14 -4.82
N ASP A 192 12.87 -7.67 -4.69
CA ASP A 192 13.22 -6.29 -4.36
C ASP A 192 12.96 -5.39 -5.57
N ARG A 193 11.95 -4.54 -5.44
CA ARG A 193 11.58 -3.57 -6.48
C ARG A 193 12.29 -2.26 -6.21
N ARG A 194 13.41 -2.04 -6.88
CA ARG A 194 14.16 -0.79 -6.77
C ARG A 194 13.68 0.25 -7.78
N TYR A 195 13.89 1.48 -7.42
CA TYR A 195 13.50 2.64 -8.22
C TYR A 195 14.66 3.62 -8.36
N ILE A 196 14.57 4.44 -9.37
CA ILE A 196 15.39 5.64 -9.57
C ILE A 196 14.49 6.87 -9.48
N LEU A 197 15.11 8.01 -9.20
CA LEU A 197 14.48 9.31 -9.33
C LEU A 197 14.85 9.91 -10.66
N VAL A 198 13.90 10.56 -11.30
CA VAL A 198 14.05 11.16 -12.66
C VAL A 198 13.61 12.61 -12.57
N GLU A 199 14.39 13.50 -13.19
CA GLU A 199 14.23 14.94 -13.05
C GLU A 199 12.95 15.45 -13.71
N ASP A 200 12.71 15.07 -14.95
CA ASP A 200 11.63 15.61 -15.77
C ASP A 200 11.03 14.57 -16.74
N GLU A 201 9.92 14.95 -17.38
CA GLU A 201 9.22 14.12 -18.36
C GLU A 201 10.08 13.82 -19.60
N SER A 202 10.95 14.74 -20.02
CA SER A 202 11.84 14.54 -21.18
C SER A 202 12.81 13.39 -20.92
N MET A 203 13.38 13.33 -19.73
CA MET A 203 14.26 12.24 -19.34
C MET A 203 13.51 10.91 -19.21
N LEU A 204 12.28 10.95 -18.65
CA LEU A 204 11.41 9.77 -18.59
C LEU A 204 11.07 9.25 -19.99
N LEU A 205 10.77 10.13 -20.94
CA LEU A 205 10.53 9.78 -22.33
C LEU A 205 11.77 9.14 -22.98
N MET A 206 12.96 9.71 -22.77
CA MET A 206 14.21 9.11 -23.27
C MET A 206 14.43 7.69 -22.74
N MET A 207 14.10 7.44 -21.46
CA MET A 207 14.18 6.10 -20.89
C MET A 207 13.23 5.14 -21.59
N LYS A 208 11.98 5.56 -21.84
CA LYS A 208 10.96 4.75 -22.53
C LYS A 208 11.34 4.47 -23.98
N LEU A 209 11.87 5.47 -24.68
CA LEU A 209 12.36 5.30 -26.08
C LEU A 209 13.53 4.34 -26.15
N ARG A 210 14.42 4.36 -25.16
CA ARG A 210 15.57 3.45 -25.15
C ARG A 210 15.17 2.01 -24.84
N ASN A 211 14.30 1.80 -23.87
CA ASN A 211 13.72 0.49 -23.57
C ASN A 211 12.47 0.65 -22.68
N SER A 212 11.30 0.64 -23.29
CA SER A 212 10.03 0.83 -22.59
C SER A 212 9.71 -0.30 -21.62
N GLU A 213 10.15 -1.53 -21.88
CA GLU A 213 9.85 -2.69 -21.06
C GLU A 213 10.55 -2.64 -19.70
N VAL A 214 11.70 -1.98 -19.63
CA VAL A 214 12.47 -1.80 -18.39
C VAL A 214 11.86 -0.76 -17.47
N VAL A 215 11.09 0.17 -18.04
CA VAL A 215 10.40 1.22 -17.29
C VAL A 215 9.11 0.63 -16.71
N GLY A 216 9.13 0.36 -15.42
CA GLY A 216 7.97 -0.15 -14.70
C GLY A 216 7.02 0.97 -14.29
N ARG A 217 6.50 0.85 -13.07
CA ARG A 217 5.58 1.86 -12.53
C ARG A 217 6.28 3.20 -12.34
N VAL A 218 5.64 4.26 -12.81
CA VAL A 218 6.05 5.64 -12.62
C VAL A 218 5.11 6.29 -11.61
N TYR A 219 5.68 7.04 -10.67
CA TYR A 219 4.93 7.95 -9.80
C TYR A 219 5.41 9.36 -10.02
N ASN A 220 4.48 10.31 -10.04
CA ASN A 220 4.74 11.73 -10.18
C ASN A 220 4.72 12.39 -8.81
N TYR A 221 5.75 13.10 -8.46
CA TYR A 221 5.74 13.96 -7.29
C TYR A 221 4.99 15.24 -7.64
N VAL A 222 3.94 15.54 -6.90
CA VAL A 222 3.13 16.75 -7.06
C VAL A 222 3.28 17.60 -5.81
N LEU A 223 3.72 18.84 -6.00
CA LEU A 223 3.88 19.79 -4.89
C LEU A 223 2.53 20.25 -4.37
N TYR A 224 2.43 20.40 -3.06
CA TYR A 224 1.34 21.08 -2.42
C TYR A 224 1.86 22.12 -1.40
N ASP A 225 1.15 23.21 -1.27
CA ASP A 225 1.50 24.28 -0.34
C ASP A 225 1.23 23.86 1.12
N LYS A 226 1.94 24.52 2.04
CA LYS A 226 1.77 24.30 3.49
C LYS A 226 0.51 24.95 4.00
#